data_e3bf7122681378b751b8310dac9b4acb
#
_entry.id   e3bf7122681378b751b8310dac9b4acb
#
_cell.length_a   1.000
_cell.length_b   1.000
_cell.length_c   1.000
_cell.angle_alpha   90.00
_cell.angle_beta   90.00
_cell.angle_gamma   90.00
#
_symmetry.space_group_name_H-M   'P 1'
#
loop_
_entity.id
_entity.type
_entity.pdbx_description
1 polymer ?
#
loop_
_entity_poly.entity_id
_entity_poly.type
_entity_poly.pdbx_seq_one_letter_code
_entity_poly.pdbx_strand_id
1 'polypeptide(L)'
;MSTLLKFRIAALFVIAAHAGAAAGAGAQDGVSEIRFDNHHFAPQTLSVPAGQPLMIKVVNSSKETIEFESFKLNREKAVEPGETINVRLPALSRGSYDFYDDFHQDVPQGSIIAK
;
A
#
# COMPACT_ATOMS: atom_id res chain seq x y z
N MET A 1 -1.84 68.52 32.02
CA MET A 1 -2.48 67.89 30.86
C MET A 1 -1.65 66.67 30.48
N SER A 2 -2.12 65.51 30.80
CA SER A 2 -1.43 64.26 30.48
C SER A 2 -2.00 63.72 29.19
N THR A 3 -1.20 63.65 28.17
CA THR A 3 -1.54 63.01 26.93
C THR A 3 -1.33 61.52 27.08
N LEU A 4 -2.40 60.77 27.19
CA LEU A 4 -2.35 59.31 27.21
C LEU A 4 -2.07 58.82 25.80
N LEU A 5 -0.85 58.37 25.57
CA LEU A 5 -0.47 57.70 24.37
C LEU A 5 -0.97 56.26 24.41
N LYS A 6 -2.06 55.99 23.72
CA LYS A 6 -2.56 54.63 23.58
C LYS A 6 -1.72 53.88 22.58
N PHE A 7 -0.79 53.06 23.03
CA PHE A 7 -0.17 52.09 22.19
C PHE A 7 -1.18 50.97 21.84
N ARG A 8 -1.64 50.97 20.66
CA ARG A 8 -2.37 49.83 20.12
C ARG A 8 -1.34 48.79 19.65
N ILE A 9 -1.16 47.77 20.44
CA ILE A 9 -0.44 46.59 20.01
C ILE A 9 -1.36 45.87 19.05
N ALA A 10 -1.09 45.97 17.76
CA ALA A 10 -1.69 45.11 16.77
C ALA A 10 -1.02 43.75 16.89
N ALA A 11 -1.68 42.81 17.51
CA ALA A 11 -1.23 41.43 17.47
C ALA A 11 -1.46 40.92 16.05
N LEU A 12 -0.39 40.83 15.32
CA LEU A 12 -0.38 40.16 14.02
C LEU A 12 -0.48 38.66 14.26
N PHE A 13 -1.69 38.14 14.14
CA PHE A 13 -1.87 36.69 14.07
C PHE A 13 -1.36 36.22 12.72
N VAL A 14 -0.15 35.72 12.71
CA VAL A 14 0.33 34.92 11.58
C VAL A 14 -0.34 33.57 11.69
N ILE A 15 -1.42 33.40 10.96
CA ILE A 15 -1.99 32.08 10.73
C ILE A 15 -1.01 31.40 9.77
N ALA A 16 -0.10 30.63 10.35
CA ALA A 16 0.66 29.70 9.55
C ALA A 16 -0.32 28.62 9.06
N ALA A 17 -0.78 28.78 7.84
CA ALA A 17 -1.47 27.72 7.16
C ALA A 17 -0.47 26.59 6.96
N HIS A 18 -0.50 25.62 7.85
CA HIS A 18 0.16 24.37 7.61
C HIS A 18 -0.65 23.68 6.51
N ALA A 19 -0.22 23.87 5.28
CA ALA A 19 -0.61 22.97 4.22
C ALA A 19 -0.05 21.61 4.62
N GLY A 20 -0.86 20.81 5.31
CA GLY A 20 -0.56 19.41 5.50
C GLY A 20 -0.47 18.82 4.12
N ALA A 21 0.75 18.55 3.67
CA ALA A 21 0.93 17.68 2.53
C ALA A 21 0.24 16.38 2.92
N ALA A 22 -0.89 16.08 2.28
CA ALA A 22 -1.45 14.76 2.33
C ALA A 22 -0.35 13.85 1.81
N ALA A 23 0.31 13.15 2.71
CA ALA A 23 1.15 12.04 2.32
C ALA A 23 0.23 11.14 1.53
N GLY A 24 0.41 11.07 0.22
CA GLY A 24 -0.36 10.18 -0.63
C GLY A 24 -0.39 8.83 0.04
N ALA A 25 -1.55 8.15 0.02
CA ALA A 25 -1.67 6.78 0.45
C ALA A 25 -0.75 5.93 -0.44
N GLY A 26 0.54 6.10 -0.23
CA GLY A 26 1.60 5.48 -0.97
C GLY A 26 2.41 4.66 -0.03
N ALA A 27 3.08 3.72 -0.57
CA ALA A 27 4.04 2.85 0.03
C ALA A 27 4.66 3.45 1.29
N GLN A 28 4.21 3.01 2.44
CA GLN A 28 4.92 3.22 3.69
C GLN A 28 6.10 2.28 3.69
N ASP A 29 7.31 2.83 3.48
CA ASP A 29 8.59 2.12 3.66
C ASP A 29 8.66 0.75 2.95
N GLY A 30 8.21 0.69 1.69
CA GLY A 30 8.28 -0.53 0.90
C GLY A 30 7.25 -1.59 1.25
N VAL A 31 6.21 -1.24 2.02
CA VAL A 31 5.07 -2.12 2.31
C VAL A 31 3.89 -1.76 1.43
N SER A 32 3.39 -2.74 0.71
CA SER A 32 2.20 -2.63 -0.11
C SER A 32 1.22 -3.74 0.27
N GLU A 33 -0.04 -3.57 -0.07
CA GLU A 33 -1.09 -4.51 0.28
C GLU A 33 -1.87 -4.98 -0.94
N ILE A 34 -2.13 -6.27 -0.99
CA ILE A 34 -3.08 -6.90 -1.90
C ILE A 34 -4.13 -7.57 -1.04
N ARG A 35 -5.38 -7.24 -1.28
CA ARG A 35 -6.52 -7.83 -0.57
C ARG A 35 -7.27 -8.76 -1.51
N PHE A 36 -7.62 -9.94 -0.99
CA PHE A 36 -8.53 -10.86 -1.66
C PHE A 36 -9.89 -10.81 -0.99
N ASP A 37 -10.91 -10.49 -1.77
CA ASP A 37 -12.29 -10.48 -1.32
C ASP A 37 -13.22 -10.65 -2.53
N ASN A 38 -14.35 -11.32 -2.31
CA ASN A 38 -15.36 -11.50 -3.34
C ASN A 38 -14.80 -12.00 -4.70
N HIS A 39 -13.93 -13.00 -4.64
CA HIS A 39 -13.24 -13.61 -5.79
C HIS A 39 -12.39 -12.63 -6.63
N HIS A 40 -11.87 -11.59 -6.01
CA HIS A 40 -11.00 -10.61 -6.66
C HIS A 40 -9.79 -10.26 -5.82
N PHE A 41 -8.68 -10.02 -6.49
CA PHE A 41 -7.55 -9.30 -5.89
C PHE A 41 -7.70 -7.79 -6.11
N ALA A 42 -7.49 -7.04 -5.07
CA ALA A 42 -7.50 -5.57 -5.11
C ALA A 42 -6.28 -4.99 -4.39
N PRO A 43 -5.47 -4.17 -5.04
CA PRO A 43 -5.51 -3.88 -6.46
C PRO A 43 -5.16 -5.10 -7.31
N GLN A 44 -5.72 -5.19 -8.50
CA GLN A 44 -5.37 -6.26 -9.44
C GLN A 44 -3.99 -6.02 -10.06
N THR A 45 -3.61 -4.76 -10.21
CA THR A 45 -2.26 -4.35 -10.61
C THR A 45 -1.66 -3.48 -9.52
N LEU A 46 -0.57 -3.94 -8.93
CA LEU A 46 0.16 -3.25 -7.89
C LEU A 46 1.49 -2.73 -8.43
N SER A 47 1.70 -1.42 -8.40
CA SER A 47 2.99 -0.83 -8.76
C SER A 47 3.90 -0.75 -7.54
N VAL A 48 5.14 -1.18 -7.71
CA VAL A 48 6.17 -1.17 -6.67
C VAL A 48 7.47 -0.58 -7.22
N PRO A 49 8.32 0.00 -6.37
CA PRO A 49 9.64 0.44 -6.82
C PRO A 49 10.54 -0.74 -7.16
N ALA A 50 11.19 -0.69 -8.31
CA ALA A 50 12.21 -1.65 -8.70
C ALA A 50 13.52 -1.39 -7.94
N GLY A 51 14.34 -2.41 -7.80
CA GLY A 51 15.70 -2.28 -7.32
C GLY A 51 15.87 -2.17 -5.81
N GLN A 52 14.80 -2.36 -5.03
CA GLN A 52 14.87 -2.36 -3.57
C GLN A 52 14.01 -3.47 -2.96
N PRO A 53 14.43 -4.04 -1.83
CA PRO A 53 13.62 -5.06 -1.16
C PRO A 53 12.25 -4.54 -0.78
N LEU A 54 11.24 -5.39 -0.85
CA LEU A 54 9.84 -5.08 -0.62
C LEU A 54 9.22 -6.02 0.40
N MET A 55 8.12 -5.55 0.98
CA MET A 55 7.18 -6.42 1.67
C MET A 55 5.78 -6.19 1.11
N ILE A 56 5.10 -7.26 0.78
CA ILE A 56 3.71 -7.22 0.35
C ILE A 56 2.87 -7.95 1.39
N LYS A 57 1.86 -7.26 1.90
CA LYS A 57 0.83 -7.88 2.71
C LYS A 57 -0.23 -8.46 1.80
N VAL A 58 -0.56 -9.72 1.99
CA VAL A 58 -1.69 -10.35 1.33
C VAL A 58 -2.75 -10.61 2.39
N VAL A 59 -3.89 -9.95 2.24
CA VAL A 59 -5.00 -10.00 3.19
C VAL A 59 -6.14 -10.81 2.57
N ASN A 60 -6.50 -11.91 3.20
CA ASN A 60 -7.66 -12.68 2.79
C ASN A 60 -8.90 -12.23 3.59
N SER A 61 -9.74 -11.41 2.98
CA SER A 61 -11.01 -10.96 3.58
C SER A 61 -12.20 -11.81 3.16
N SER A 62 -11.96 -12.92 2.46
CA SER A 62 -12.98 -13.86 2.05
C SER A 62 -13.24 -14.90 3.14
N LYS A 63 -14.19 -15.79 2.89
CA LYS A 63 -14.51 -16.94 3.76
C LYS A 63 -13.85 -18.23 3.31
N GLU A 64 -13.03 -18.16 2.27
CA GLU A 64 -12.38 -19.32 1.68
C GLU A 64 -10.87 -19.22 1.89
N THR A 65 -10.21 -20.37 2.04
CA THR A 65 -8.77 -20.44 1.99
C THR A 65 -8.32 -20.22 0.55
N ILE A 66 -7.37 -19.31 0.36
CA ILE A 66 -6.74 -19.07 -0.94
C ILE A 66 -5.29 -19.54 -0.90
N GLU A 67 -4.70 -19.76 -2.07
CA GLU A 67 -3.27 -19.92 -2.20
C GLU A 67 -2.71 -18.81 -3.06
N PHE A 68 -2.04 -17.87 -2.41
CA PHE A 68 -1.31 -16.83 -3.14
C PHE A 68 -0.09 -17.45 -3.78
N GLU A 69 -0.03 -17.41 -5.08
CA GLU A 69 1.06 -17.97 -5.85
C GLU A 69 1.56 -17.01 -6.92
N SER A 70 2.88 -16.94 -7.05
CA SER A 70 3.55 -16.26 -8.14
C SER A 70 4.76 -17.08 -8.57
N PHE A 71 4.70 -17.61 -9.77
CA PHE A 71 5.80 -18.37 -10.34
C PHE A 71 7.05 -17.50 -10.51
N LYS A 72 6.89 -16.31 -11.08
CA LYS A 72 8.02 -15.38 -11.31
C LYS A 72 8.67 -14.87 -10.03
N LEU A 73 7.90 -14.74 -8.95
CA LEU A 73 8.43 -14.34 -7.64
C LEU A 73 8.93 -15.53 -6.84
N ASN A 74 8.68 -16.75 -7.27
CA ASN A 74 8.96 -17.96 -6.53
C ASN A 74 8.33 -17.91 -5.13
N ARG A 75 7.05 -17.61 -5.07
CA ARG A 75 6.28 -17.53 -3.83
C ARG A 75 5.00 -18.32 -3.94
N GLU A 76 4.71 -19.04 -2.88
CA GLU A 76 3.52 -19.86 -2.73
C GLU A 76 3.16 -19.91 -1.25
N LYS A 77 1.95 -19.49 -0.91
CA LYS A 77 1.48 -19.54 0.47
C LYS A 77 -0.04 -19.60 0.55
N ALA A 78 -0.54 -20.57 1.30
CA ALA A 78 -1.95 -20.60 1.68
C ALA A 78 -2.25 -19.47 2.67
N VAL A 79 -3.40 -18.84 2.49
CA VAL A 79 -3.90 -17.75 3.35
C VAL A 79 -5.30 -18.11 3.77
N GLU A 80 -5.46 -18.35 5.06
CA GLU A 80 -6.76 -18.70 5.65
C GLU A 80 -7.73 -17.52 5.66
N PRO A 81 -9.05 -17.78 5.78
CA PRO A 81 -10.03 -16.71 5.94
C PRO A 81 -9.67 -15.77 7.08
N GLY A 82 -9.63 -14.46 6.78
CA GLY A 82 -9.29 -13.43 7.76
C GLY A 82 -7.80 -13.31 8.09
N GLU A 83 -6.96 -14.15 7.51
CA GLU A 83 -5.50 -14.11 7.71
C GLU A 83 -4.86 -13.03 6.85
N THR A 84 -3.79 -12.45 7.37
CA THR A 84 -2.85 -11.60 6.63
C THR A 84 -1.48 -12.25 6.67
N ILE A 85 -0.87 -12.41 5.51
CA ILE A 85 0.51 -12.87 5.40
C ILE A 85 1.41 -11.75 4.89
N ASN A 86 2.67 -11.83 5.28
CA ASN A 86 3.72 -10.93 4.80
C ASN A 86 4.60 -11.68 3.80
N VAL A 87 4.60 -11.21 2.57
CA VAL A 87 5.45 -11.76 1.51
C VAL A 87 6.66 -10.84 1.34
N ARG A 88 7.80 -11.32 1.78
CA ARG A 88 9.07 -10.60 1.61
C ARG A 88 9.64 -10.91 0.24
N LEU A 89 10.03 -9.86 -0.47
CA LEU A 89 10.61 -9.96 -1.81
C LEU A 89 11.97 -9.29 -1.83
N PRO A 90 12.93 -9.87 -2.54
CA PRO A 90 14.20 -9.20 -2.82
C PRO A 90 13.95 -8.02 -3.76
N ALA A 91 15.00 -7.23 -4.01
CA ALA A 91 14.95 -6.21 -5.05
C ALA A 91 14.54 -6.83 -6.39
N LEU A 92 13.48 -6.33 -6.99
CA LEU A 92 12.97 -6.80 -8.27
C LEU A 92 13.55 -5.98 -9.42
N SER A 93 13.88 -6.64 -10.49
CA SER A 93 14.14 -5.98 -11.77
C SER A 93 12.85 -5.37 -12.31
N ARG A 94 12.96 -4.32 -13.10
CA ARG A 94 11.79 -3.74 -13.80
C ARG A 94 11.08 -4.80 -14.62
N GLY A 95 9.78 -4.87 -14.47
CA GLY A 95 8.97 -5.85 -15.17
C GLY A 95 7.66 -6.15 -14.50
N SER A 96 6.95 -7.14 -15.04
CA SER A 96 5.66 -7.60 -14.55
C SER A 96 5.80 -8.99 -13.94
N TYR A 97 5.19 -9.16 -12.79
CA TYR A 97 5.22 -10.39 -11.99
C TYR A 97 3.80 -10.78 -11.66
N ASP A 98 3.27 -11.76 -12.37
CA ASP A 98 1.89 -12.19 -12.19
C ASP A 98 1.73 -13.01 -10.91
N PHE A 99 0.56 -12.90 -10.30
CA PHE A 99 0.15 -13.73 -9.17
C PHE A 99 -1.30 -14.19 -9.36
N TYR A 100 -1.64 -15.26 -8.69
CA TYR A 100 -2.95 -15.88 -8.81
C TYR A 100 -3.29 -16.68 -7.55
N ASP A 101 -4.56 -17.08 -7.45
CA ASP A 101 -5.04 -18.01 -6.44
C ASP A 101 -5.03 -19.42 -7.03
N ASP A 102 -4.12 -20.27 -6.61
CA ASP A 102 -3.99 -21.63 -7.15
C ASP A 102 -5.14 -22.55 -6.73
N PHE A 103 -5.83 -22.23 -5.64
CA PHE A 103 -7.00 -22.98 -5.24
C PHE A 103 -8.27 -22.61 -6.03
N HIS A 104 -8.28 -21.44 -6.65
CA HIS A 104 -9.42 -20.92 -7.41
C HIS A 104 -8.93 -20.29 -8.71
N GLN A 105 -8.64 -21.12 -9.69
CA GLN A 105 -8.00 -20.69 -10.95
C GLN A 105 -8.93 -19.89 -11.87
N ASP A 106 -10.22 -19.86 -11.58
CA ASP A 106 -11.21 -19.01 -12.26
C ASP A 106 -11.18 -17.54 -11.79
N VAL A 107 -10.51 -17.26 -10.67
CA VAL A 107 -10.28 -15.90 -10.19
C VAL A 107 -9.31 -15.18 -11.14
N PRO A 108 -9.61 -13.94 -11.57
CA PRO A 108 -8.68 -13.19 -12.40
C PRO A 108 -7.33 -13.00 -11.73
N GLN A 109 -6.27 -13.24 -12.50
CA GLN A 109 -4.90 -13.02 -12.04
C GLN A 109 -4.62 -11.54 -11.81
N GLY A 110 -3.70 -11.25 -10.89
CA GLY A 110 -3.14 -9.93 -10.70
C GLY A 110 -1.71 -9.83 -11.16
N SER A 111 -1.16 -8.63 -11.11
CA SER A 111 0.24 -8.36 -11.48
C SER A 111 0.87 -7.37 -10.52
N ILE A 112 2.12 -7.62 -10.20
CA ILE A 112 3.01 -6.65 -9.57
C ILE A 112 3.90 -6.06 -10.66
N ILE A 113 3.87 -4.74 -10.79
CA ILE A 113 4.68 -4.03 -11.77
C ILE A 113 5.80 -3.32 -11.02
N ALA A 114 7.03 -3.76 -11.24
CA ALA A 114 8.23 -3.10 -10.73
C ALA A 114 8.73 -2.06 -11.75
N LYS A 115 8.83 -0.82 -11.31
CA LYS A 115 9.20 0.30 -12.17
C LYS A 115 9.98 1.40 -11.47
#